data_b48a1ad4953ba8c9521b4db34495ee68
#
_entry.id   b48a1ad4953ba8c9521b4db34495ee68
#
_cell.length_a   1.000
_cell.length_b   1.000
_cell.length_c   1.000
_cell.angle_alpha   90.00
_cell.angle_beta   90.00
_cell.angle_gamma   90.00
#
_symmetry.space_group_name_H-M   'P 1'
#
loop_
_entity.id
_entity.type
_entity.pdbx_description
1 polymer ?
#
loop_
_entity_poly.entity_id
_entity_poly.type
_entity_poly.pdbx_seq_one_letter_code
_entity_poly.pdbx_strand_id
1 'polypeptide(L)'
;MHNARINTCPAVKYLTKIPISDKLKKGKGDFMKKQMFRFLAVFLTIFLLAGCAGTPAAPSEDSTVPLPTEPDELVFNGISYPLDVESLDIGPYHLEQLRWATKLNYLMITGREPDSWEFLGELPDTLCTLYLNITPGSGDSGDLNLELSEYFLPELEQFILGVSRAAGAVTLPDMAAEWGTVELSQGVKQLDASTAEIANLVLALSETPEKLKLGPGLKSLACEGFVLDTAALEGQTVLISLTLSAAQDLSFLADLPALEFLSLSGDGWDLTPAAQTNLRRVLLLKGSCDLSPLVNSGVEEVATQGADTEAIASLAGMQSLKSLQVSDEKVTDLSVLTELPNLETLILLVDEMQTHAEMAERTLTAASVDALERLDTGLPKEQLAAFLERGGTISILPDYGR
;
A
#
# COMPACT_ATOMS: atom_id res chain seq x y z
N MET A 1 -29.47 11.94 -3.19
CA MET A 1 -28.21 12.00 -3.91
C MET A 1 -27.18 12.66 -3.00
N HIS A 2 -26.54 11.88 -2.13
CA HIS A 2 -25.42 12.35 -1.31
C HIS A 2 -24.21 11.57 -1.78
N ASN A 3 -23.33 12.23 -2.51
CA ASN A 3 -22.00 11.72 -2.80
C ASN A 3 -21.24 11.61 -1.48
N ALA A 4 -21.20 10.43 -0.89
CA ALA A 4 -20.22 10.09 0.11
C ALA A 4 -18.85 10.12 -0.59
N ARG A 5 -18.09 11.19 -0.38
CA ARG A 5 -16.67 11.23 -0.73
C ARG A 5 -16.00 10.19 0.14
N ILE A 6 -15.62 9.08 -0.46
CA ILE A 6 -14.71 8.11 0.16
C ILE A 6 -13.41 8.89 0.39
N ASN A 7 -13.14 9.21 1.64
CA ASN A 7 -11.83 9.71 2.06
C ASN A 7 -10.86 8.54 1.96
N THR A 8 -10.29 8.35 0.76
CA THR A 8 -9.15 7.44 0.61
C THR A 8 -8.03 7.94 1.52
N CYS A 9 -7.56 7.05 2.40
CA CYS A 9 -6.48 7.32 3.33
C CYS A 9 -5.28 7.98 2.63
N PRO A 10 -4.68 9.03 3.21
CA PRO A 10 -3.56 9.76 2.60
C PRO A 10 -2.39 8.86 2.19
N ALA A 11 -2.07 7.82 2.95
CA ALA A 11 -0.94 6.93 2.68
C ALA A 11 -1.08 6.17 1.35
N VAL A 12 -2.28 5.72 0.99
CA VAL A 12 -2.53 5.06 -0.30
C VAL A 12 -2.29 6.02 -1.47
N LYS A 13 -2.61 7.31 -1.31
CA LYS A 13 -2.30 8.34 -2.31
C LYS A 13 -0.80 8.53 -2.53
N TYR A 14 0.02 8.33 -1.50
CA TYR A 14 1.47 8.52 -1.61
C TYR A 14 2.18 7.34 -2.28
N LEU A 15 1.76 6.12 -2.03
CA LEU A 15 2.33 4.93 -2.68
C LEU A 15 2.11 4.94 -4.21
N THR A 16 1.02 5.53 -4.69
CA THR A 16 0.71 5.62 -6.12
C THR A 16 1.27 6.85 -6.83
N LYS A 17 1.81 7.85 -6.08
CA LYS A 17 2.25 9.16 -6.61
C LYS A 17 3.73 9.48 -6.41
N ILE A 18 4.59 8.50 -6.09
CA ILE A 18 6.04 8.74 -6.07
C ILE A 18 6.46 9.14 -7.50
N PRO A 19 7.02 10.34 -7.71
CA PRO A 19 7.44 10.76 -9.04
C PRO A 19 8.64 9.93 -9.48
N ILE A 20 8.39 9.01 -10.39
CA ILE A 20 9.43 8.31 -11.12
C ILE A 20 10.06 9.35 -12.06
N SER A 21 11.36 9.60 -11.95
CA SER A 21 12.09 10.60 -12.73
C SER A 21 11.77 10.48 -14.23
N ASP A 22 11.73 11.62 -14.95
CA ASP A 22 11.33 11.69 -16.36
C ASP A 22 12.21 10.85 -17.32
N LYS A 23 13.40 10.42 -16.90
CA LYS A 23 14.19 9.42 -17.62
C LYS A 23 13.48 8.08 -17.76
N LEU A 24 12.54 7.76 -16.88
CA LEU A 24 11.72 6.56 -16.93
C LEU A 24 10.46 6.74 -17.80
N LYS A 25 10.00 7.97 -18.10
CA LYS A 25 8.78 8.18 -18.92
C LYS A 25 8.97 7.82 -20.39
N LYS A 26 10.16 7.99 -20.95
CA LYS A 26 10.45 7.59 -22.35
C LYS A 26 10.63 6.08 -22.52
N GLY A 27 10.90 5.34 -21.44
CA GLY A 27 11.07 3.88 -21.43
C GLY A 27 9.85 3.09 -20.90
N LYS A 28 8.80 3.77 -20.38
CA LYS A 28 7.71 3.11 -19.63
C LYS A 28 6.92 2.07 -20.45
N GLY A 29 6.73 2.29 -21.75
CA GLY A 29 6.05 1.33 -22.60
C GLY A 29 6.87 0.06 -22.87
N ASP A 30 8.20 0.20 -22.98
CA ASP A 30 9.08 -0.92 -23.29
C ASP A 30 9.62 -1.63 -22.03
N PHE A 31 9.76 -0.90 -20.92
CA PHE A 31 10.24 -1.48 -19.67
C PHE A 31 9.16 -2.33 -18.98
N MET A 32 7.92 -1.86 -18.92
CA MET A 32 6.80 -2.68 -18.41
C MET A 32 6.52 -3.88 -19.30
N LYS A 33 6.56 -3.72 -20.64
CA LYS A 33 6.46 -4.87 -21.56
C LYS A 33 7.62 -5.85 -21.42
N LYS A 34 8.86 -5.38 -21.21
CA LYS A 34 10.02 -6.27 -20.97
C LYS A 34 9.99 -6.93 -19.60
N GLN A 35 9.49 -6.29 -18.56
CA GLN A 35 9.28 -6.93 -17.26
C GLN A 35 8.14 -7.95 -17.33
N MET A 36 6.99 -7.60 -17.90
CA MET A 36 5.90 -8.55 -18.13
C MET A 36 6.33 -9.77 -18.95
N PHE A 37 7.14 -9.57 -20.02
CA PHE A 37 7.70 -10.69 -20.80
C PHE A 37 8.73 -11.52 -20.02
N ARG A 38 9.50 -10.94 -19.10
CA ARG A 38 10.42 -11.69 -18.25
C ARG A 38 9.70 -12.49 -17.17
N PHE A 39 8.64 -11.95 -16.59
CA PHE A 39 7.77 -12.68 -15.66
C PHE A 39 7.03 -13.81 -16.38
N LEU A 40 6.48 -13.56 -17.57
CA LEU A 40 5.80 -14.60 -18.37
C LEU A 40 6.75 -15.74 -18.79
N ALA A 41 8.02 -15.44 -19.10
CA ALA A 41 9.01 -16.45 -19.49
C ALA A 41 9.47 -17.31 -18.30
N VAL A 42 9.51 -16.78 -17.08
CA VAL A 42 9.84 -17.54 -15.86
C VAL A 42 8.66 -18.42 -15.44
N PHE A 43 7.41 -17.94 -15.57
CA PHE A 43 6.22 -18.75 -15.28
C PHE A 43 6.06 -19.92 -16.26
N LEU A 44 6.36 -19.73 -17.55
CA LEU A 44 6.21 -20.80 -18.54
C LEU A 44 7.21 -21.94 -18.36
N THR A 45 8.38 -21.70 -17.73
CA THR A 45 9.39 -22.75 -17.47
C THR A 45 9.08 -23.57 -16.21
N ILE A 46 8.31 -23.05 -15.27
CA ILE A 46 7.92 -23.78 -14.04
C ILE A 46 6.75 -24.73 -14.32
N PHE A 47 5.82 -24.38 -15.24
CA PHE A 47 4.67 -25.22 -15.58
C PHE A 47 5.02 -26.49 -16.39
N LEU A 48 6.23 -26.60 -16.97
CA LEU A 48 6.63 -27.78 -17.76
C LEU A 48 7.29 -28.90 -16.93
N LEU A 49 7.48 -28.73 -15.62
CA LEU A 49 8.13 -29.73 -14.77
C LEU A 49 7.21 -30.42 -13.74
N ALA A 50 5.93 -30.04 -13.66
CA ALA A 50 4.95 -30.68 -12.78
C ALA A 50 3.95 -31.53 -13.58
N GLY A 51 4.45 -32.53 -14.25
CA GLY A 51 3.64 -33.57 -14.87
C GLY A 51 3.73 -34.89 -14.10
N CYS A 52 2.56 -35.47 -13.82
CA CYS A 52 2.29 -36.83 -13.34
C CYS A 52 2.27 -37.04 -11.83
N ALA A 53 1.07 -37.08 -11.26
CA ALA A 53 0.57 -38.28 -10.55
C ALA A 53 -0.79 -37.97 -9.87
N GLY A 54 -1.74 -38.86 -10.10
CA GLY A 54 -2.89 -39.04 -9.24
C GLY A 54 -4.22 -38.73 -9.89
N THR A 55 -4.83 -39.71 -10.52
CA THR A 55 -6.26 -39.71 -10.88
C THR A 55 -7.09 -39.70 -9.59
N PRO A 56 -7.94 -38.69 -9.36
CA PRO A 56 -8.91 -38.74 -8.27
C PRO A 56 -9.98 -39.79 -8.60
N ALA A 57 -10.34 -40.56 -7.59
CA ALA A 57 -11.46 -41.49 -7.68
C ALA A 57 -12.77 -40.74 -7.98
N ALA A 58 -13.56 -41.28 -8.88
CA ALA A 58 -14.87 -40.74 -9.22
C ALA A 58 -15.77 -40.62 -7.96
N PRO A 59 -16.41 -39.46 -7.75
CA PRO A 59 -17.40 -39.32 -6.69
C PRO A 59 -18.61 -40.23 -6.97
N SER A 60 -19.11 -40.88 -5.91
CA SER A 60 -20.30 -41.72 -5.97
C SER A 60 -21.51 -40.86 -6.36
N GLU A 61 -22.18 -41.27 -7.43
CA GLU A 61 -23.50 -40.78 -7.83
C GLU A 61 -24.51 -41.20 -6.79
N ASP A 62 -24.89 -40.33 -5.86
CA ASP A 62 -26.23 -40.35 -5.26
C ASP A 62 -26.49 -39.05 -4.45
N SER A 63 -26.85 -38.01 -5.15
CA SER A 63 -27.64 -36.90 -4.58
C SER A 63 -28.15 -36.04 -5.75
N THR A 64 -29.29 -36.44 -6.30
CA THR A 64 -30.04 -35.65 -7.29
C THR A 64 -30.78 -34.49 -6.63
N VAL A 65 -30.06 -33.51 -6.12
CA VAL A 65 -30.61 -32.17 -5.95
C VAL A 65 -30.60 -31.55 -7.36
N PRO A 66 -31.74 -31.09 -7.92
CA PRO A 66 -31.75 -30.43 -9.21
C PRO A 66 -30.81 -29.24 -9.16
N LEU A 67 -29.83 -29.18 -10.06
CA LEU A 67 -29.01 -28.00 -10.23
C LEU A 67 -29.94 -26.81 -10.49
N PRO A 68 -29.71 -25.65 -9.85
CA PRO A 68 -30.47 -24.44 -10.13
C PRO A 68 -30.42 -24.12 -11.62
N THR A 69 -31.58 -23.84 -12.21
CA THR A 69 -31.67 -23.48 -13.63
C THR A 69 -31.04 -22.10 -13.81
N GLU A 70 -30.17 -21.95 -14.81
CA GLU A 70 -29.59 -20.65 -15.20
C GLU A 70 -30.74 -19.66 -15.49
N PRO A 71 -30.71 -18.46 -14.86
CA PRO A 71 -31.71 -17.43 -15.10
C PRO A 71 -31.46 -16.73 -16.45
N ASP A 72 -32.45 -16.08 -17.03
CA ASP A 72 -32.28 -15.27 -18.23
C ASP A 72 -31.54 -13.97 -17.92
N GLU A 73 -31.68 -13.45 -16.71
CA GLU A 73 -31.05 -12.21 -16.21
C GLU A 73 -30.71 -12.36 -14.72
N LEU A 74 -29.67 -11.64 -14.26
CA LEU A 74 -29.38 -11.50 -12.84
C LEU A 74 -30.25 -10.39 -12.25
N VAL A 75 -30.82 -10.58 -11.06
CA VAL A 75 -31.66 -9.56 -10.41
C VAL A 75 -31.15 -9.26 -9.01
N PHE A 76 -30.59 -8.05 -8.83
CA PHE A 76 -30.15 -7.55 -7.53
C PHE A 76 -30.93 -6.28 -7.17
N ASN A 77 -31.53 -6.26 -5.98
CA ASN A 77 -32.32 -5.12 -5.49
C ASN A 77 -33.42 -4.65 -6.47
N GLY A 78 -33.99 -5.58 -7.27
CA GLY A 78 -35.00 -5.28 -8.27
C GLY A 78 -34.47 -4.65 -9.57
N ILE A 79 -33.17 -4.65 -9.76
CA ILE A 79 -32.50 -4.21 -11.00
C ILE A 79 -32.03 -5.46 -11.73
N SER A 80 -32.38 -5.58 -13.01
CA SER A 80 -31.93 -6.67 -13.89
C SER A 80 -30.61 -6.33 -14.58
N TYR A 81 -29.73 -7.34 -14.64
CA TYR A 81 -28.43 -7.27 -15.32
C TYR A 81 -28.28 -8.46 -16.27
N PRO A 82 -27.57 -8.29 -17.39
CA PRO A 82 -27.27 -9.41 -18.28
C PRO A 82 -26.27 -10.39 -17.63
N LEU A 83 -26.26 -11.65 -18.03
CA LEU A 83 -25.34 -12.66 -17.50
C LEU A 83 -23.86 -12.36 -17.83
N ASP A 84 -23.60 -11.58 -18.88
CA ASP A 84 -22.25 -11.19 -19.30
C ASP A 84 -21.82 -9.81 -18.75
N VAL A 85 -22.43 -9.39 -17.64
CA VAL A 85 -22.07 -8.15 -16.94
C VAL A 85 -20.60 -8.22 -16.47
N GLU A 86 -19.88 -7.12 -16.67
CA GLU A 86 -18.46 -7.03 -16.30
C GLU A 86 -18.23 -6.37 -14.93
N SER A 87 -19.17 -5.57 -14.45
CA SER A 87 -19.05 -4.82 -13.19
C SER A 87 -20.39 -4.75 -12.46
N LEU A 88 -20.37 -5.07 -11.16
CA LEU A 88 -21.54 -4.98 -10.29
C LEU A 88 -21.21 -4.20 -9.01
N ASP A 89 -22.14 -3.30 -8.65
CA ASP A 89 -22.20 -2.63 -7.34
C ASP A 89 -23.58 -2.93 -6.77
N ILE A 90 -23.65 -3.84 -5.79
CA ILE A 90 -24.90 -4.44 -5.30
C ILE A 90 -24.97 -4.49 -3.78
N GLY A 91 -26.19 -4.68 -3.28
CA GLY A 91 -26.43 -5.02 -1.87
C GLY A 91 -26.21 -6.51 -1.59
N PRO A 92 -26.28 -6.91 -0.31
CA PRO A 92 -25.94 -8.26 0.14
C PRO A 92 -27.07 -9.29 -0.04
N TYR A 93 -27.94 -9.09 -1.02
CA TYR A 93 -29.12 -9.95 -1.24
C TYR A 93 -29.03 -10.69 -2.56
N HIS A 94 -29.46 -11.95 -2.58
CA HIS A 94 -29.51 -12.80 -3.78
C HIS A 94 -28.13 -13.07 -4.40
N LEU A 95 -27.08 -13.11 -3.58
CA LEU A 95 -25.70 -13.28 -4.01
C LEU A 95 -25.43 -14.63 -4.65
N GLU A 96 -26.27 -15.64 -4.42
CA GLU A 96 -26.24 -16.95 -5.09
C GLU A 96 -26.35 -16.85 -6.62
N GLN A 97 -26.86 -15.74 -7.15
CA GLN A 97 -26.94 -15.50 -8.59
C GLN A 97 -25.58 -15.15 -9.22
N LEU A 98 -24.58 -14.74 -8.42
CA LEU A 98 -23.26 -14.33 -8.93
C LEU A 98 -22.54 -15.45 -9.70
N ARG A 99 -22.85 -16.73 -9.41
CA ARG A 99 -22.36 -17.90 -10.17
C ARG A 99 -22.66 -17.82 -11.68
N TRP A 100 -23.68 -17.06 -12.07
CA TRP A 100 -24.10 -16.90 -13.46
C TRP A 100 -23.47 -15.70 -14.16
N ALA A 101 -22.73 -14.86 -13.43
CA ALA A 101 -22.09 -13.65 -13.95
C ALA A 101 -20.76 -13.97 -14.65
N THR A 102 -20.81 -14.59 -15.82
CA THR A 102 -19.69 -15.26 -16.50
C THR A 102 -18.53 -14.34 -16.95
N LYS A 103 -18.74 -13.02 -17.01
CA LYS A 103 -17.71 -12.04 -17.40
C LYS A 103 -17.40 -11.01 -16.33
N LEU A 104 -17.89 -11.28 -15.11
CA LEU A 104 -17.70 -10.36 -13.99
C LEU A 104 -16.20 -10.23 -13.65
N ASN A 105 -15.67 -9.01 -13.72
CA ASN A 105 -14.30 -8.69 -13.35
C ASN A 105 -14.20 -7.75 -12.15
N TYR A 106 -15.27 -7.01 -11.85
CA TYR A 106 -15.37 -6.12 -10.69
C TYR A 106 -16.65 -6.37 -9.92
N LEU A 107 -16.55 -6.67 -8.63
CA LEU A 107 -17.67 -6.85 -7.73
C LEU A 107 -17.51 -5.99 -6.49
N MET A 108 -18.49 -5.14 -6.23
CA MET A 108 -18.62 -4.38 -4.99
C MET A 108 -19.92 -4.79 -4.29
N ILE A 109 -19.81 -5.24 -3.05
CA ILE A 109 -20.95 -5.55 -2.18
C ILE A 109 -20.93 -4.58 -1.01
N THR A 110 -21.98 -3.78 -0.89
CA THR A 110 -22.11 -2.78 0.16
C THR A 110 -23.40 -2.96 0.94
N GLY A 111 -23.31 -2.99 2.26
CA GLY A 111 -24.48 -3.02 3.11
C GLY A 111 -24.31 -3.90 4.34
N ARG A 112 -25.40 -4.58 4.71
CA ARG A 112 -25.38 -5.51 5.85
C ARG A 112 -24.55 -6.74 5.53
N GLU A 113 -24.15 -7.44 6.59
CA GLU A 113 -23.63 -8.78 6.46
C GLU A 113 -24.59 -9.65 5.65
N PRO A 114 -24.12 -10.42 4.65
CA PRO A 114 -24.94 -11.39 3.91
C PRO A 114 -25.46 -12.49 4.83
N ASP A 115 -26.61 -13.06 4.48
CA ASP A 115 -27.17 -14.21 5.21
C ASP A 115 -26.29 -15.47 5.09
N SER A 116 -25.49 -15.58 4.03
CA SER A 116 -24.49 -16.64 3.79
C SER A 116 -23.33 -16.09 2.97
N TRP A 117 -22.15 -16.63 3.23
CA TRP A 117 -20.91 -16.32 2.48
C TRP A 117 -20.60 -17.38 1.39
N GLU A 118 -21.48 -18.39 1.21
CA GLU A 118 -21.27 -19.47 0.21
C GLU A 118 -21.04 -18.96 -1.21
N PHE A 119 -21.61 -17.80 -1.56
CA PHE A 119 -21.40 -17.18 -2.88
C PHE A 119 -19.93 -16.91 -3.20
N LEU A 120 -19.06 -16.74 -2.19
CA LEU A 120 -17.62 -16.54 -2.40
C LEU A 120 -16.97 -17.71 -3.12
N GLY A 121 -17.38 -18.95 -2.81
CA GLY A 121 -16.90 -20.16 -3.48
C GLY A 121 -17.45 -20.35 -4.89
N GLU A 122 -18.37 -19.50 -5.34
CA GLU A 122 -19.04 -19.58 -6.64
C GLU A 122 -18.72 -18.38 -7.55
N LEU A 123 -17.82 -17.50 -7.12
CA LEU A 123 -17.39 -16.35 -7.92
C LEU A 123 -16.65 -16.81 -9.17
N PRO A 124 -16.84 -16.13 -10.31
CA PRO A 124 -16.18 -16.52 -11.56
C PRO A 124 -14.68 -16.26 -11.54
N ASP A 125 -13.90 -17.10 -12.23
CA ASP A 125 -12.44 -16.94 -12.39
C ASP A 125 -12.04 -15.66 -13.14
N THR A 126 -13.00 -14.98 -13.75
CA THR A 126 -12.78 -13.68 -14.42
C THR A 126 -12.72 -12.51 -13.45
N LEU A 127 -13.07 -12.72 -12.18
CA LEU A 127 -13.10 -11.66 -11.17
C LEU A 127 -11.67 -11.20 -10.85
N CYS A 128 -11.40 -9.90 -11.07
CA CYS A 128 -10.12 -9.27 -10.77
C CYS A 128 -10.17 -8.45 -9.48
N THR A 129 -11.32 -7.85 -9.18
CA THR A 129 -11.48 -6.98 -8.00
C THR A 129 -12.71 -7.38 -7.20
N LEU A 130 -12.51 -7.63 -5.91
CA LEU A 130 -13.56 -7.86 -4.94
C LEU A 130 -13.51 -6.80 -3.83
N TYR A 131 -14.61 -6.05 -3.69
CA TYR A 131 -14.78 -5.06 -2.64
C TYR A 131 -15.98 -5.41 -1.76
N LEU A 132 -15.72 -5.73 -0.49
CA LEU A 132 -16.73 -6.03 0.54
C LEU A 132 -16.75 -4.89 1.55
N ASN A 133 -17.82 -4.12 1.59
CA ASN A 133 -18.02 -3.07 2.60
C ASN A 133 -19.21 -3.41 3.47
N ILE A 134 -18.94 -4.04 4.60
CA ILE A 134 -19.93 -4.70 5.44
C ILE A 134 -20.24 -3.84 6.68
N THR A 135 -21.52 -3.66 6.92
CA THR A 135 -22.05 -3.08 8.15
C THR A 135 -22.79 -4.17 8.93
N PRO A 136 -22.34 -4.54 10.13
CA PRO A 136 -23.03 -5.53 10.97
C PRO A 136 -24.49 -5.16 11.22
N GLY A 137 -25.35 -6.14 11.30
CA GLY A 137 -26.79 -5.98 11.53
C GLY A 137 -27.11 -5.22 12.81
N SER A 138 -28.18 -4.42 12.81
CA SER A 138 -28.56 -3.54 13.94
C SER A 138 -29.13 -4.27 15.16
N GLY A 139 -29.20 -5.59 15.15
CA GLY A 139 -29.86 -6.42 16.19
C GLY A 139 -28.91 -7.08 17.17
N ASP A 140 -27.66 -7.25 16.83
CA ASP A 140 -26.69 -7.92 17.68
C ASP A 140 -25.79 -6.91 18.41
N SER A 141 -25.90 -6.92 19.74
CA SER A 141 -24.95 -6.23 20.62
C SER A 141 -23.60 -6.98 20.74
N GLY A 142 -23.38 -7.99 19.89
CA GLY A 142 -22.19 -8.80 19.81
C GLY A 142 -21.19 -8.31 18.77
N ASP A 143 -19.93 -8.69 18.94
CA ASP A 143 -18.87 -8.46 17.97
C ASP A 143 -19.17 -9.30 16.70
N LEU A 144 -19.01 -8.71 15.52
CA LEU A 144 -19.09 -9.45 14.26
C LEU A 144 -17.89 -10.38 14.15
N ASN A 145 -18.14 -11.67 13.90
CA ASN A 145 -17.12 -12.64 13.58
C ASN A 145 -17.24 -13.03 12.10
N LEU A 146 -16.24 -12.68 11.31
CA LEU A 146 -16.15 -13.04 9.90
C LEU A 146 -15.17 -14.21 9.75
N GLU A 147 -15.69 -15.42 9.58
CA GLU A 147 -14.88 -16.61 9.30
C GLU A 147 -15.00 -16.94 7.83
N LEU A 148 -14.01 -16.52 7.05
CA LEU A 148 -14.01 -16.67 5.59
C LEU A 148 -12.98 -17.70 5.10
N SER A 149 -12.22 -18.34 5.98
CA SER A 149 -11.15 -19.30 5.63
C SER A 149 -11.63 -20.57 4.93
N GLU A 150 -12.95 -20.86 5.00
CA GLU A 150 -13.55 -22.01 4.31
C GLU A 150 -13.74 -21.77 2.81
N TYR A 151 -13.61 -20.52 2.36
CA TYR A 151 -13.86 -20.14 0.97
C TYR A 151 -12.55 -19.93 0.23
N PHE A 152 -12.48 -20.48 -0.96
CA PHE A 152 -11.41 -20.26 -1.91
C PHE A 152 -11.85 -19.22 -2.94
N LEU A 153 -11.08 -18.11 -3.07
CA LEU A 153 -11.34 -17.09 -4.07
C LEU A 153 -10.44 -17.30 -5.30
N PRO A 154 -10.88 -16.83 -6.49
CA PRO A 154 -10.00 -16.78 -7.65
C PRO A 154 -8.79 -15.89 -7.40
N GLU A 155 -7.79 -15.94 -8.28
CA GLU A 155 -6.66 -15.02 -8.25
C GLU A 155 -7.15 -13.59 -8.51
N LEU A 156 -6.96 -12.69 -7.53
CA LEU A 156 -7.41 -11.32 -7.59
C LEU A 156 -6.25 -10.35 -7.86
N GLU A 157 -6.52 -9.30 -8.62
CA GLU A 157 -5.63 -8.13 -8.63
C GLU A 157 -5.82 -7.32 -7.34
N GLN A 158 -7.07 -7.21 -6.87
CA GLN A 158 -7.39 -6.40 -5.69
C GLN A 158 -8.48 -7.01 -4.83
N PHE A 159 -8.22 -7.10 -3.53
CA PHE A 159 -9.18 -7.46 -2.49
C PHE A 159 -9.33 -6.32 -1.48
N ILE A 160 -10.55 -5.90 -1.19
CA ILE A 160 -10.83 -4.87 -0.19
C ILE A 160 -11.93 -5.37 0.74
N LEU A 161 -11.65 -5.38 2.04
CA LEU A 161 -12.60 -5.67 3.09
C LEU A 161 -12.73 -4.46 4.03
N GLY A 162 -13.87 -3.82 4.03
CA GLY A 162 -14.24 -2.78 4.97
C GLY A 162 -15.31 -3.26 5.95
N VAL A 163 -15.11 -3.10 7.26
CA VAL A 163 -16.11 -3.34 8.29
C VAL A 163 -16.32 -2.10 9.14
N SER A 164 -17.51 -1.53 9.09
CA SER A 164 -17.80 -0.22 9.69
C SER A 164 -18.19 -0.22 11.16
N ARG A 165 -18.18 -1.40 11.83
CA ARG A 165 -18.46 -1.56 13.26
C ARG A 165 -17.51 -2.57 13.91
N ALA A 166 -17.70 -2.81 15.22
CA ALA A 166 -16.86 -3.74 15.96
C ALA A 166 -16.83 -5.12 15.32
N ALA A 167 -15.62 -5.61 15.10
CA ALA A 167 -15.33 -6.95 14.63
C ALA A 167 -14.59 -7.70 15.73
N GLY A 168 -15.12 -8.83 16.19
CA GLY A 168 -14.46 -9.68 17.17
C GLY A 168 -13.30 -10.43 16.55
N ALA A 169 -13.58 -11.33 15.62
CA ALA A 169 -12.57 -12.06 14.85
C ALA A 169 -12.87 -11.91 13.35
N VAL A 170 -11.82 -11.71 12.58
CA VAL A 170 -11.87 -11.69 11.12
C VAL A 170 -10.81 -12.65 10.61
N THR A 171 -11.24 -13.64 9.83
CA THR A 171 -10.36 -14.57 9.12
C THR A 171 -10.58 -14.38 7.62
N LEU A 172 -9.51 -14.10 6.89
CA LEU A 172 -9.59 -13.88 5.44
C LEU A 172 -9.78 -15.21 4.69
N PRO A 173 -10.38 -15.18 3.50
CA PRO A 173 -10.51 -16.38 2.66
C PRO A 173 -9.13 -16.85 2.16
N ASP A 174 -9.07 -18.10 1.73
CA ASP A 174 -7.93 -18.62 0.99
C ASP A 174 -7.93 -17.99 -0.42
N MET A 175 -6.93 -17.15 -0.69
CA MET A 175 -6.84 -16.40 -1.95
C MET A 175 -5.40 -15.98 -2.26
N ALA A 176 -5.15 -15.73 -3.55
CA ALA A 176 -3.99 -14.98 -4.00
C ALA A 176 -4.42 -13.60 -4.50
N ALA A 177 -3.77 -12.52 -4.03
CA ALA A 177 -4.05 -11.17 -4.49
C ALA A 177 -2.77 -10.33 -4.63
N GLU A 178 -2.71 -9.47 -5.65
CA GLU A 178 -1.60 -8.51 -5.75
C GLU A 178 -1.73 -7.42 -4.69
N TRP A 179 -2.94 -6.93 -4.46
CA TRP A 179 -3.23 -5.88 -3.47
C TRP A 179 -4.36 -6.30 -2.55
N GLY A 180 -4.17 -6.14 -1.25
CA GLY A 180 -5.19 -6.31 -0.22
C GLY A 180 -5.31 -5.08 0.66
N THR A 181 -6.54 -4.72 1.02
CA THR A 181 -6.84 -3.68 2.00
C THR A 181 -7.86 -4.22 2.99
N VAL A 182 -7.56 -4.12 4.28
CA VAL A 182 -8.48 -4.49 5.36
C VAL A 182 -8.67 -3.28 6.26
N GLU A 183 -9.89 -2.74 6.26
CA GLU A 183 -10.28 -1.55 7.02
C GLU A 183 -11.30 -1.93 8.10
N LEU A 184 -10.89 -1.91 9.37
CA LEU A 184 -11.75 -2.24 10.50
C LEU A 184 -11.87 -1.03 11.44
N SER A 185 -13.04 -0.43 11.48
CA SER A 185 -13.25 0.86 12.13
C SER A 185 -13.45 0.81 13.64
N GLN A 186 -13.62 -0.37 14.25
CA GLN A 186 -13.72 -0.53 15.71
C GLN A 186 -13.17 -1.91 16.13
N GLY A 187 -12.60 -1.93 17.31
CA GLY A 187 -12.13 -3.03 18.15
C GLY A 187 -12.06 -4.43 17.57
N VAL A 188 -11.13 -4.69 16.64
CA VAL A 188 -10.86 -6.05 16.20
C VAL A 188 -10.01 -6.78 17.23
N LYS A 189 -10.47 -7.95 17.72
CA LYS A 189 -9.70 -8.77 18.66
C LYS A 189 -8.71 -9.66 17.92
N GLN A 190 -9.11 -10.23 16.80
CA GLN A 190 -8.28 -11.15 16.03
C GLN A 190 -8.42 -10.85 14.53
N LEU A 191 -7.28 -10.79 13.85
CA LEU A 191 -7.22 -10.75 12.39
C LEU A 191 -6.28 -11.87 11.92
N ASP A 192 -6.84 -12.83 11.22
CA ASP A 192 -6.12 -13.97 10.63
C ASP A 192 -6.15 -13.87 9.11
N ALA A 193 -5.01 -13.55 8.52
CA ALA A 193 -4.77 -13.52 7.08
C ALA A 193 -3.78 -14.61 6.67
N SER A 194 -3.55 -15.64 7.52
CA SER A 194 -2.48 -16.63 7.31
C SER A 194 -2.67 -17.52 6.09
N THR A 195 -3.90 -17.66 5.60
CA THR A 195 -4.24 -18.41 4.38
C THR A 195 -4.21 -17.56 3.12
N ALA A 196 -4.21 -16.24 3.25
CA ALA A 196 -4.25 -15.32 2.13
C ALA A 196 -2.82 -14.97 1.65
N GLU A 197 -2.51 -15.27 0.39
CA GLU A 197 -1.26 -14.91 -0.28
C GLU A 197 -1.38 -13.51 -0.91
N ILE A 198 -1.28 -12.46 -0.10
CA ILE A 198 -1.38 -11.07 -0.56
C ILE A 198 0.01 -10.46 -0.68
N ALA A 199 0.37 -9.99 -1.88
CA ALA A 199 1.71 -9.42 -2.08
C ALA A 199 1.88 -8.03 -1.42
N ASN A 200 0.85 -7.18 -1.46
CA ASN A 200 0.86 -5.83 -0.91
C ASN A 200 -0.38 -5.64 -0.03
N LEU A 201 -0.21 -5.57 1.28
CA LEU A 201 -1.31 -5.50 2.24
C LEU A 201 -1.33 -4.17 2.99
N VAL A 202 -2.49 -3.55 3.03
CA VAL A 202 -2.78 -2.39 3.88
C VAL A 202 -3.76 -2.82 4.97
N LEU A 203 -3.38 -2.59 6.22
CA LEU A 203 -4.22 -2.78 7.39
C LEU A 203 -4.51 -1.41 8.00
N ALA A 204 -5.75 -0.96 7.89
CA ALA A 204 -6.25 0.26 8.53
C ALA A 204 -7.15 -0.14 9.71
N LEU A 205 -6.59 -0.19 10.91
CA LEU A 205 -7.27 -0.62 12.12
C LEU A 205 -7.33 0.52 13.12
N SER A 206 -8.46 0.68 13.78
CA SER A 206 -8.59 1.70 14.83
C SER A 206 -7.87 1.35 16.14
N GLU A 207 -7.58 0.07 16.37
CA GLU A 207 -6.97 -0.44 17.59
C GLU A 207 -6.06 -1.63 17.24
N THR A 208 -5.07 -1.87 18.12
CA THR A 208 -4.17 -3.03 18.00
C THR A 208 -4.97 -4.32 18.28
N PRO A 209 -5.01 -5.27 17.34
CA PRO A 209 -5.65 -6.55 17.60
C PRO A 209 -4.86 -7.38 18.63
N GLU A 210 -5.57 -8.17 19.46
CA GLU A 210 -4.93 -9.08 20.41
C GLU A 210 -4.13 -10.19 19.70
N LYS A 211 -4.54 -10.53 18.49
CA LYS A 211 -3.85 -11.50 17.63
C LYS A 211 -3.89 -11.04 16.18
N LEU A 212 -2.72 -10.98 15.58
CA LEU A 212 -2.54 -10.71 14.15
C LEU A 212 -1.73 -11.85 13.54
N LYS A 213 -2.23 -12.45 12.46
CA LYS A 213 -1.48 -13.39 11.64
C LYS A 213 -1.48 -12.92 10.20
N LEU A 214 -0.32 -12.97 9.56
CA LEU A 214 -0.11 -12.57 8.19
C LEU A 214 0.20 -13.79 7.33
N GLY A 215 -0.24 -13.74 6.09
CA GLY A 215 0.03 -14.77 5.09
C GLY A 215 1.48 -14.76 4.61
N PRO A 216 1.90 -15.84 3.93
CA PRO A 216 3.23 -15.92 3.33
C PRO A 216 3.34 -15.03 2.08
N GLY A 217 4.58 -14.73 1.67
CA GLY A 217 4.83 -14.02 0.41
C GLY A 217 4.58 -12.52 0.41
N LEU A 218 4.29 -11.94 1.58
CA LEU A 218 4.05 -10.52 1.74
C LEU A 218 5.29 -9.70 1.37
N LYS A 219 5.16 -8.82 0.36
CA LYS A 219 6.25 -7.94 -0.12
C LYS A 219 6.15 -6.52 0.44
N SER A 220 4.93 -6.06 0.69
CA SER A 220 4.68 -4.75 1.26
C SER A 220 3.58 -4.84 2.33
N LEU A 221 3.81 -4.23 3.48
CA LEU A 221 2.85 -4.11 4.57
C LEU A 221 2.73 -2.65 4.99
N ALA A 222 1.52 -2.15 5.05
CA ALA A 222 1.21 -0.86 5.66
C ALA A 222 0.26 -1.06 6.84
N CYS A 223 0.65 -0.55 8.01
CA CYS A 223 -0.12 -0.60 9.24
C CYS A 223 -0.53 0.82 9.64
N GLU A 224 -1.84 1.08 9.63
CA GLU A 224 -2.40 2.40 9.88
C GLU A 224 -3.31 2.38 11.11
N GLY A 225 -3.07 3.31 12.04
CA GLY A 225 -3.92 3.53 13.20
C GLY A 225 -3.64 2.64 14.43
N PHE A 226 -2.70 1.71 14.36
CA PHE A 226 -2.40 0.78 15.44
C PHE A 226 -0.91 0.45 15.59
N VAL A 227 -0.52 -0.08 16.74
CA VAL A 227 0.82 -0.63 16.99
C VAL A 227 0.87 -2.06 16.45
N LEU A 228 1.83 -2.34 15.58
CA LEU A 228 1.99 -3.67 15.00
C LEU A 228 2.55 -4.66 16.03
N ASP A 229 1.88 -5.79 16.21
CA ASP A 229 2.47 -6.93 16.93
C ASP A 229 3.58 -7.53 16.07
N THR A 230 4.81 -7.38 16.54
CA THR A 230 6.02 -7.82 15.79
C THR A 230 6.10 -9.33 15.61
N ALA A 231 5.42 -10.11 16.47
CA ALA A 231 5.30 -11.56 16.31
C ALA A 231 4.59 -11.94 14.98
N ALA A 232 3.73 -11.06 14.45
CA ALA A 232 3.08 -11.27 13.16
C ALA A 232 4.06 -11.20 11.96
N LEU A 233 5.25 -10.64 12.16
CA LEU A 233 6.30 -10.54 11.13
C LEU A 233 7.23 -11.75 11.11
N GLU A 234 7.09 -12.69 12.05
CA GLU A 234 7.93 -13.89 12.08
C GLU A 234 7.80 -14.66 10.76
N GLY A 235 8.95 -14.94 10.14
CA GLY A 235 9.01 -15.65 8.86
C GLY A 235 8.76 -14.80 7.60
N GLN A 236 8.53 -13.48 7.72
CA GLN A 236 8.33 -12.57 6.57
C GLN A 236 9.67 -12.21 5.89
N THR A 237 10.39 -13.20 5.39
CA THR A 237 11.74 -13.04 4.85
C THR A 237 11.83 -12.34 3.50
N VAL A 238 10.69 -12.13 2.82
CA VAL A 238 10.60 -11.47 1.51
C VAL A 238 9.98 -10.07 1.57
N LEU A 239 9.68 -9.57 2.77
CA LEU A 239 9.11 -8.24 2.97
C LEU A 239 10.11 -7.16 2.57
N ILE A 240 9.76 -6.35 1.56
CA ILE A 240 10.61 -5.30 0.97
C ILE A 240 10.25 -3.93 1.52
N SER A 241 8.96 -3.71 1.81
CA SER A 241 8.42 -2.41 2.21
C SER A 241 7.57 -2.52 3.47
N LEU A 242 7.81 -1.66 4.45
CA LEU A 242 7.04 -1.58 5.68
C LEU A 242 6.64 -0.13 5.96
N THR A 243 5.36 0.09 6.22
CA THR A 243 4.82 1.39 6.64
C THR A 243 4.16 1.26 8.01
N LEU A 244 4.54 2.12 8.96
CA LEU A 244 4.00 2.16 10.31
C LEU A 244 3.51 3.57 10.65
N SER A 245 2.32 3.68 11.23
CA SER A 245 1.74 4.97 11.62
C SER A 245 1.67 5.19 13.13
N ALA A 246 2.06 4.21 13.94
CA ALA A 246 2.12 4.31 15.39
C ALA A 246 3.53 4.00 15.88
N ALA A 247 4.12 4.91 16.67
CA ALA A 247 5.48 4.75 17.17
C ALA A 247 5.62 3.51 18.07
N GLN A 248 6.65 2.73 17.81
CA GLN A 248 6.97 1.49 18.50
C GLN A 248 8.47 1.21 18.43
N ASP A 249 8.94 0.20 19.19
CA ASP A 249 10.30 -0.30 19.06
C ASP A 249 10.54 -0.91 17.68
N LEU A 250 11.63 -0.50 17.02
CA LEU A 250 12.03 -0.96 15.70
C LEU A 250 13.07 -2.09 15.71
N SER A 251 13.40 -2.66 16.89
CA SER A 251 14.44 -3.72 16.99
C SER A 251 14.16 -4.94 16.13
N PHE A 252 12.90 -5.24 15.84
CA PHE A 252 12.47 -6.33 14.95
C PHE A 252 12.91 -6.17 13.48
N LEU A 253 13.31 -4.98 13.06
CA LEU A 253 13.79 -4.76 11.68
C LEU A 253 15.02 -5.63 11.35
N ALA A 254 15.78 -6.04 12.33
CA ALA A 254 16.91 -6.95 12.16
C ALA A 254 16.50 -8.35 11.62
N ASP A 255 15.24 -8.74 11.87
CA ASP A 255 14.68 -10.03 11.44
C ASP A 255 14.06 -9.98 10.04
N LEU A 256 14.10 -8.82 9.37
CA LEU A 256 13.55 -8.56 8.04
C LEU A 256 14.67 -8.35 7.00
N PRO A 257 15.34 -9.42 6.53
CA PRO A 257 16.57 -9.30 5.75
C PRO A 257 16.38 -8.69 4.36
N ALA A 258 15.16 -8.74 3.80
CA ALA A 258 14.83 -8.20 2.49
C ALA A 258 14.28 -6.77 2.54
N LEU A 259 14.13 -6.18 3.74
CA LEU A 259 13.53 -4.86 3.88
C LEU A 259 14.44 -3.77 3.33
N GLU A 260 13.96 -3.05 2.32
CA GLU A 260 14.67 -1.95 1.66
C GLU A 260 14.00 -0.58 1.89
N PHE A 261 12.70 -0.57 2.16
CA PHE A 261 11.92 0.66 2.33
C PHE A 261 11.17 0.66 3.66
N LEU A 262 11.39 1.72 4.46
CA LEU A 262 10.69 1.96 5.71
C LEU A 262 10.00 3.32 5.66
N SER A 263 8.68 3.33 5.89
CA SER A 263 7.88 4.55 6.01
C SER A 263 7.29 4.65 7.42
N LEU A 264 7.52 5.77 8.06
CA LEU A 264 7.09 6.04 9.43
C LEU A 264 6.24 7.31 9.48
N SER A 265 5.14 7.28 10.19
CA SER A 265 4.27 8.45 10.35
C SER A 265 4.15 8.83 11.83
N GLY A 266 4.25 10.12 12.15
CA GLY A 266 4.21 10.65 13.51
C GLY A 266 5.59 10.82 14.15
N ASP A 267 5.57 11.27 15.41
CA ASP A 267 6.77 11.61 16.19
C ASP A 267 7.25 10.42 17.05
N GLY A 268 8.47 10.55 17.61
CA GLY A 268 8.97 9.67 18.68
C GLY A 268 9.63 8.38 18.21
N TRP A 269 9.99 8.27 16.94
CA TRP A 269 10.71 7.14 16.40
C TRP A 269 12.18 7.13 16.82
N ASP A 270 12.67 5.99 17.31
CA ASP A 270 14.09 5.70 17.46
C ASP A 270 14.59 4.94 16.22
N LEU A 271 15.41 5.61 15.39
CA LEU A 271 15.97 5.05 14.16
C LEU A 271 17.26 4.25 14.39
N THR A 272 17.73 4.10 15.62
CA THR A 272 18.96 3.34 15.91
C THR A 272 18.91 1.91 15.38
N PRO A 273 17.81 1.13 15.51
CA PRO A 273 17.73 -0.19 14.92
C PRO A 273 17.73 -0.17 13.38
N ALA A 274 17.09 0.84 12.77
CA ALA A 274 17.01 0.98 11.32
C ALA A 274 18.40 1.16 10.68
N ALA A 275 19.33 1.84 11.38
CA ALA A 275 20.69 2.06 10.90
C ALA A 275 21.51 0.77 10.70
N GLN A 276 21.11 -0.33 11.30
CA GLN A 276 21.84 -1.60 11.26
C GLN A 276 21.26 -2.61 10.25
N THR A 277 20.32 -2.17 9.44
CA THR A 277 19.60 -3.00 8.46
C THR A 277 20.06 -2.73 7.02
N ASN A 278 19.46 -3.45 6.06
CA ASN A 278 19.70 -3.26 4.63
C ASN A 278 18.82 -2.16 4.00
N LEU A 279 18.26 -1.27 4.81
CA LEU A 279 17.40 -0.20 4.33
C LEU A 279 18.14 0.71 3.35
N ARG A 280 17.47 1.01 2.25
CA ARG A 280 17.92 1.94 1.21
C ARG A 280 17.14 3.24 1.23
N ARG A 281 15.88 3.20 1.69
CA ARG A 281 15.00 4.37 1.73
C ARG A 281 14.26 4.46 3.06
N VAL A 282 14.25 5.64 3.63
CA VAL A 282 13.46 5.99 4.81
C VAL A 282 12.56 7.18 4.49
N LEU A 283 11.26 7.04 4.75
CA LEU A 283 10.26 8.10 4.58
C LEU A 283 9.64 8.42 5.94
N LEU A 284 9.70 9.68 6.35
CA LEU A 284 9.06 10.20 7.55
C LEU A 284 7.87 11.08 7.18
N LEU A 285 6.67 10.61 7.48
CA LEU A 285 5.42 11.33 7.24
C LEU A 285 4.93 11.97 8.54
N LYS A 286 4.66 13.27 8.53
CA LYS A 286 3.99 13.98 9.64
C LYS A 286 4.69 13.80 10.99
N GLY A 287 5.92 14.21 11.11
CA GLY A 287 6.65 14.12 12.37
C GLY A 287 8.12 14.42 12.21
N SER A 288 8.79 14.61 13.34
CA SER A 288 10.23 14.81 13.40
C SER A 288 10.84 13.78 14.35
N CYS A 289 12.03 13.29 14.01
CA CYS A 289 12.84 12.46 14.89
C CYS A 289 14.32 12.73 14.61
N ASP A 290 15.18 12.25 15.51
CA ASP A 290 16.63 12.30 15.29
C ASP A 290 17.03 11.39 14.13
N LEU A 291 17.62 11.96 13.07
CA LEU A 291 18.11 11.24 11.90
C LEU A 291 19.59 10.84 12.04
N SER A 292 20.29 11.28 13.09
CA SER A 292 21.72 10.98 13.28
C SER A 292 22.08 9.49 13.27
N PRO A 293 21.20 8.55 13.71
CA PRO A 293 21.50 7.13 13.59
C PRO A 293 21.71 6.67 12.13
N LEU A 294 21.09 7.35 11.15
CA LEU A 294 21.20 6.97 9.74
C LEU A 294 22.56 7.35 9.10
N VAL A 295 23.35 8.23 9.73
CA VAL A 295 24.60 8.77 9.13
C VAL A 295 25.58 7.67 8.71
N ASN A 296 25.66 6.58 9.49
CA ASN A 296 26.54 5.44 9.20
C ASN A 296 25.80 4.23 8.59
N SER A 297 24.57 4.43 8.13
CA SER A 297 23.78 3.38 7.49
C SER A 297 24.03 3.29 5.98
N GLY A 298 23.42 2.26 5.34
CA GLY A 298 23.38 2.11 3.89
C GLY A 298 22.25 2.89 3.20
N VAL A 299 21.50 3.74 3.93
CA VAL A 299 20.35 4.47 3.39
C VAL A 299 20.80 5.48 2.33
N GLU A 300 20.21 5.38 1.15
CA GLU A 300 20.52 6.22 -0.01
C GLU A 300 19.50 7.36 -0.20
N GLU A 301 18.27 7.17 0.31
CA GLU A 301 17.18 8.13 0.15
C GLU A 301 16.51 8.39 1.51
N VAL A 302 16.45 9.66 1.90
CA VAL A 302 15.70 10.14 3.06
C VAL A 302 14.64 11.13 2.58
N ALA A 303 13.38 10.85 2.88
CA ALA A 303 12.27 11.74 2.54
C ALA A 303 11.54 12.14 3.81
N THR A 304 11.32 13.45 4.01
CA THR A 304 10.61 13.95 5.19
C THR A 304 9.55 14.98 4.79
N GLN A 305 8.43 14.99 5.51
CA GLN A 305 7.40 16.04 5.39
C GLN A 305 7.29 16.88 6.66
N GLY A 306 7.76 16.37 7.80
CA GLY A 306 7.61 17.04 9.08
C GLY A 306 8.90 17.37 9.81
N ALA A 307 10.06 16.95 9.29
CA ALA A 307 11.35 17.22 9.90
C ALA A 307 11.67 18.73 9.90
N ASP A 308 12.23 19.18 11.00
CA ASP A 308 12.71 20.54 11.14
C ASP A 308 14.20 20.67 10.74
N THR A 309 14.72 21.89 10.84
CA THR A 309 16.12 22.21 10.50
C THR A 309 17.10 21.36 11.32
N GLU A 310 16.83 21.11 12.62
CA GLU A 310 17.73 20.35 13.48
C GLU A 310 17.81 18.88 13.07
N ALA A 311 16.66 18.28 12.78
CA ALA A 311 16.60 16.91 12.27
C ALA A 311 17.37 16.76 10.95
N ILE A 312 17.20 17.71 10.00
CA ILE A 312 17.92 17.67 8.73
C ILE A 312 19.43 17.89 8.93
N ALA A 313 19.83 18.80 9.83
CA ALA A 313 21.23 19.04 10.16
C ALA A 313 21.92 17.80 10.77
N SER A 314 21.18 16.93 11.45
CA SER A 314 21.70 15.70 12.03
C SER A 314 22.20 14.66 11.00
N LEU A 315 21.87 14.84 9.70
CA LEU A 315 22.38 14.02 8.60
C LEU A 315 23.83 14.40 8.17
N ALA A 316 24.44 15.42 8.79
CA ALA A 316 25.77 15.87 8.43
C ALA A 316 26.79 14.73 8.36
N GLY A 317 27.57 14.69 7.29
CA GLY A 317 28.59 13.66 7.07
C GLY A 317 28.09 12.33 6.50
N MET A 318 26.79 12.17 6.24
CA MET A 318 26.23 10.93 5.68
C MET A 318 26.76 10.68 4.26
N GLN A 319 27.55 9.61 4.11
CA GLN A 319 28.22 9.28 2.85
C GLN A 319 27.34 8.51 1.87
N SER A 320 26.31 7.82 2.35
CA SER A 320 25.44 6.98 1.52
C SER A 320 24.31 7.76 0.86
N LEU A 321 23.97 8.97 1.37
CA LEU A 321 22.80 9.72 0.96
C LEU A 321 22.96 10.30 -0.46
N LYS A 322 22.05 9.91 -1.35
CA LYS A 322 21.96 10.37 -2.75
C LYS A 322 20.76 11.28 -3.01
N SER A 323 19.68 11.07 -2.27
CA SER A 323 18.44 11.84 -2.42
C SER A 323 17.90 12.26 -1.06
N LEU A 324 17.61 13.55 -0.92
CA LEU A 324 17.00 14.15 0.26
C LEU A 324 15.72 14.86 -0.14
N GLN A 325 14.60 14.55 0.51
CA GLN A 325 13.35 15.27 0.37
C GLN A 325 13.03 16.02 1.66
N VAL A 326 12.69 17.29 1.55
CA VAL A 326 12.31 18.16 2.66
C VAL A 326 11.09 19.00 2.31
N SER A 327 10.30 19.38 3.32
CA SER A 327 9.26 20.40 3.20
C SER A 327 9.85 21.77 3.60
N ASP A 328 9.53 22.82 2.85
CA ASP A 328 9.99 24.19 3.12
C ASP A 328 9.28 24.86 4.31
N GLU A 329 8.28 24.18 4.90
CA GLU A 329 7.50 24.75 6.01
C GLU A 329 8.29 24.89 7.31
N LYS A 330 9.08 23.86 7.64
CA LYS A 330 9.81 23.77 8.94
C LYS A 330 11.32 23.89 8.81
N VAL A 331 11.84 23.70 7.61
CA VAL A 331 13.28 23.79 7.34
C VAL A 331 13.59 25.21 6.92
N THR A 332 14.47 25.86 7.67
CA THR A 332 14.91 27.26 7.42
C THR A 332 16.39 27.38 7.11
N ASP A 333 17.16 26.31 7.24
CA ASP A 333 18.59 26.25 6.94
C ASP A 333 18.93 24.89 6.31
N LEU A 334 19.67 24.92 5.22
CA LEU A 334 20.17 23.78 4.47
C LEU A 334 21.70 23.76 4.38
N SER A 335 22.38 24.37 5.35
CA SER A 335 23.88 24.38 5.40
C SER A 335 24.44 22.95 5.37
N VAL A 336 23.72 21.96 5.91
CA VAL A 336 24.05 20.54 5.89
C VAL A 336 24.31 20.01 4.47
N LEU A 337 23.74 20.62 3.42
CA LEU A 337 23.98 20.19 2.04
C LEU A 337 25.47 20.20 1.70
N THR A 338 26.29 21.09 2.31
CA THR A 338 27.72 21.14 2.08
C THR A 338 28.49 19.97 2.71
N GLU A 339 27.86 19.28 3.68
CA GLU A 339 28.41 18.16 4.42
C GLU A 339 27.92 16.79 3.91
N LEU A 340 27.09 16.81 2.86
CA LEU A 340 26.56 15.62 2.18
C LEU A 340 27.25 15.42 0.83
N PRO A 341 28.42 14.74 0.78
CA PRO A 341 29.31 14.77 -0.39
C PRO A 341 28.72 14.03 -1.61
N ASN A 342 27.88 13.03 -1.41
CA ASN A 342 27.33 12.22 -2.47
C ASN A 342 25.85 12.53 -2.76
N LEU A 343 25.30 13.60 -2.19
CA LEU A 343 23.94 14.01 -2.45
C LEU A 343 23.83 14.56 -3.90
N GLU A 344 23.00 13.88 -4.69
CA GLU A 344 22.75 14.20 -6.11
C GLU A 344 21.44 14.96 -6.30
N THR A 345 20.41 14.63 -5.51
CA THR A 345 19.07 15.17 -5.69
C THR A 345 18.51 15.72 -4.38
N LEU A 346 18.04 16.95 -4.43
CA LEU A 346 17.22 17.58 -3.40
C LEU A 346 15.80 17.72 -3.92
N ILE A 347 14.82 17.19 -3.19
CA ILE A 347 13.41 17.31 -3.50
C ILE A 347 12.78 18.29 -2.50
N LEU A 348 12.26 19.40 -3.00
CA LEU A 348 11.57 20.40 -2.19
C LEU A 348 10.06 20.20 -2.32
N LEU A 349 9.42 19.97 -1.19
CA LEU A 349 7.96 20.01 -1.09
C LEU A 349 7.57 21.44 -0.75
N VAL A 350 6.79 22.07 -1.64
CA VAL A 350 6.34 23.47 -1.48
C VAL A 350 4.81 23.51 -1.53
N ASP A 351 4.23 24.60 -1.04
CA ASP A 351 2.79 24.81 -1.07
C ASP A 351 2.23 24.65 -2.50
N GLU A 352 1.13 23.88 -2.64
CA GLU A 352 0.49 23.61 -3.94
C GLU A 352 0.09 24.90 -4.69
N MET A 353 -0.26 25.94 -3.97
CA MET A 353 -0.64 27.25 -4.55
C MET A 353 0.53 27.92 -5.27
N GLN A 354 1.77 27.70 -4.83
CA GLN A 354 2.97 28.27 -5.43
C GLN A 354 3.43 27.50 -6.68
N THR A 355 3.09 26.22 -6.80
CA THR A 355 3.52 25.38 -7.93
C THR A 355 2.70 25.58 -9.21
N HIS A 356 1.47 26.07 -9.12
CA HIS A 356 0.57 26.16 -10.28
C HIS A 356 0.70 27.43 -11.11
N ALA A 357 1.19 28.54 -10.53
CA ALA A 357 1.10 29.84 -11.20
C ALA A 357 2.31 30.24 -12.04
N GLU A 358 3.54 29.82 -11.72
CA GLU A 358 4.73 30.50 -12.25
C GLU A 358 5.93 29.63 -12.61
N MET A 359 5.95 28.31 -12.40
CA MET A 359 7.15 27.50 -12.67
C MET A 359 7.02 26.64 -13.93
N ALA A 360 7.64 27.07 -15.00
CA ALA A 360 7.80 26.28 -16.22
C ALA A 360 8.76 25.09 -16.04
N GLU A 361 9.67 25.14 -15.06
CA GLU A 361 10.67 24.11 -14.75
C GLU A 361 10.47 23.59 -13.33
N ARG A 362 10.05 22.32 -13.23
CA ARG A 362 9.94 21.61 -11.94
C ARG A 362 11.26 20.98 -11.49
N THR A 363 12.29 21.04 -12.32
CA THR A 363 13.61 20.49 -12.03
C THR A 363 14.66 21.53 -12.37
N LEU A 364 15.44 21.94 -11.35
CA LEU A 364 16.51 22.92 -11.48
C LEU A 364 17.87 22.21 -11.51
N THR A 365 18.76 22.75 -12.32
CA THR A 365 20.17 22.33 -12.44
C THR A 365 21.05 23.56 -12.42
N ALA A 366 22.36 23.39 -12.51
CA ALA A 366 23.32 24.54 -12.61
C ALA A 366 22.97 25.51 -13.77
N ALA A 367 22.35 25.03 -14.84
CA ALA A 367 21.94 25.88 -15.96
C ALA A 367 20.69 26.75 -15.67
N SER A 368 19.94 26.45 -14.61
CA SER A 368 18.69 27.13 -14.24
C SER A 368 18.74 27.80 -12.87
N VAL A 369 19.95 28.16 -12.39
CA VAL A 369 20.12 28.85 -11.08
C VAL A 369 19.28 30.13 -11.00
N ASP A 370 19.16 30.87 -12.11
CA ASP A 370 18.34 32.10 -12.17
C ASP A 370 16.84 31.83 -11.87
N ALA A 371 16.38 30.60 -12.05
CA ALA A 371 15.01 30.24 -11.72
C ALA A 371 14.72 30.17 -10.20
N LEU A 372 15.76 30.03 -9.36
CA LEU A 372 15.65 30.12 -7.91
C LEU A 372 15.10 31.45 -7.42
N GLU A 373 15.36 32.55 -8.16
CA GLU A 373 14.84 33.86 -7.80
C GLU A 373 13.33 33.96 -7.82
N ARG A 374 12.68 33.08 -8.65
CA ARG A 374 11.22 33.01 -8.79
C ARG A 374 10.60 32.04 -7.82
N LEU A 375 11.40 31.20 -7.15
CA LEU A 375 10.90 30.26 -6.16
C LEU A 375 10.55 31.02 -4.88
N ASP A 376 9.28 31.01 -4.54
CA ASP A 376 8.83 31.54 -3.26
C ASP A 376 8.93 30.41 -2.21
N THR A 377 10.02 30.42 -1.48
CA THR A 377 10.34 29.48 -0.42
C THR A 377 11.02 30.19 0.73
N GLY A 378 10.79 29.72 1.96
CA GLY A 378 11.50 30.20 3.15
C GLY A 378 12.97 29.76 3.22
N LEU A 379 13.42 28.93 2.27
CA LEU A 379 14.77 28.38 2.26
C LEU A 379 15.81 29.38 1.72
N PRO A 380 17.05 29.40 2.25
CA PRO A 380 18.12 30.26 1.78
C PRO A 380 18.51 29.94 0.33
N LYS A 381 18.26 30.87 -0.59
CA LYS A 381 18.52 30.71 -2.03
C LYS A 381 20.02 30.53 -2.34
N GLU A 382 20.89 31.09 -1.54
CA GLU A 382 22.34 30.93 -1.68
C GLU A 382 22.78 29.47 -1.43
N GLN A 383 22.17 28.79 -0.48
CA GLN A 383 22.47 27.39 -0.20
C GLN A 383 21.97 26.48 -1.32
N LEU A 384 20.78 26.77 -1.88
CA LEU A 384 20.23 26.06 -3.03
C LEU A 384 21.10 26.28 -4.29
N ALA A 385 21.54 27.53 -4.53
CA ALA A 385 22.42 27.86 -5.64
C ALA A 385 23.75 27.11 -5.52
N ALA A 386 24.38 27.13 -4.35
CA ALA A 386 25.63 26.41 -4.10
C ALA A 386 25.50 24.90 -4.32
N PHE A 387 24.32 24.32 -3.99
CA PHE A 387 24.05 22.91 -4.26
C PHE A 387 23.96 22.62 -5.77
N LEU A 388 23.29 23.50 -6.55
CA LEU A 388 23.23 23.37 -8.01
C LEU A 388 24.61 23.57 -8.66
N GLU A 389 25.38 24.52 -8.21
CA GLU A 389 26.73 24.81 -8.75
C GLU A 389 27.69 23.63 -8.61
N ARG A 390 27.60 22.86 -7.53
CA ARG A 390 28.39 21.63 -7.36
C ARG A 390 27.87 20.43 -8.17
N GLY A 391 26.84 20.61 -9.01
CA GLY A 391 26.28 19.60 -9.89
C GLY A 391 25.04 18.87 -9.34
N GLY A 392 24.47 19.31 -8.21
CA GLY A 392 23.24 18.80 -7.67
C GLY A 392 22.02 19.13 -8.54
N THR A 393 20.93 18.44 -8.32
CA THR A 393 19.63 18.67 -8.97
C THR A 393 18.58 18.97 -7.93
N ILE A 394 17.75 19.99 -8.14
CA ILE A 394 16.62 20.31 -7.28
C ILE A 394 15.33 19.99 -8.02
N SER A 395 14.49 19.12 -7.45
CA SER A 395 13.14 18.83 -7.93
C SER A 395 12.12 19.49 -7.03
N ILE A 396 11.15 20.21 -7.60
CA ILE A 396 10.13 20.94 -6.86
C ILE A 396 8.81 20.21 -7.05
N LEU A 397 8.18 19.83 -5.95
CA LEU A 397 6.92 19.08 -5.93
C LEU A 397 5.93 19.78 -5.00
N PRO A 398 4.61 19.73 -5.32
CA PRO A 398 3.60 20.19 -4.41
C PRO A 398 3.54 19.32 -3.16
N ASP A 399 3.37 19.96 -2.01
CA ASP A 399 3.11 19.27 -0.74
C ASP A 399 1.62 18.95 -0.63
N TYR A 400 1.24 17.70 -0.96
CA TYR A 400 -0.15 17.21 -0.82
C TYR A 400 -0.48 16.74 0.61
N GLY A 401 0.41 16.92 1.57
CA GLY A 401 0.25 16.49 2.96
C GLY A 401 -0.46 17.51 3.85
N ARG A 402 -0.88 18.64 3.29
CA ARG A 402 -1.59 19.74 3.98
C ARG A 402 -3.10 19.60 3.90
#